data_4cff436ab09fa747f700bc6f08017098
#
_entry.id   4cff436ab09fa747f700bc6f08017098
#
_cell.length_a   1.000
_cell.length_b   1.000
_cell.length_c   1.000
_cell.angle_alpha   90.00
_cell.angle_beta   90.00
_cell.angle_gamma   90.00
#
_symmetry.space_group_name_H-M   'P 1'
#
loop_
_entity.id
_entity.type
_entity.pdbx_description
1 polymer ?
#
loop_
_entity_poly.entity_id
_entity_poly.type
_entity_poly.pdbx_seq_one_letter_code
_entity_poly.pdbx_strand_id
1 'polypeptide(L)'
;VKLGREHLLGGEGRGLAIAYSTLGRVRLAQVGARAIGKASRLATLMTGYANERVQFGKPIGEFQMIQQMIADSVVEINAARLMLLRAAWEIDRGRDARDWISMVKIEASETLGRVADRAVQVYGGMGYCADSVVERLYRDARIFRIFDGTSEIHRTVVAKSALKRGASLWDIGAP
;
A
#
# COMPACT_ATOMS: atom_id res chain seq x y z
N VAL A 1 35.81 13.81 -3.94
CA VAL A 1 36.09 13.99 -2.50
C VAL A 1 36.77 12.71 -2.00
N LYS A 2 37.93 12.83 -1.35
CA LYS A 2 38.56 11.70 -0.63
C LYS A 2 38.05 11.73 0.80
N LEU A 3 37.52 10.60 1.26
CA LEU A 3 37.01 10.43 2.63
C LEU A 3 37.88 9.39 3.36
N GLY A 4 38.15 9.62 4.64
CA GLY A 4 38.84 8.67 5.49
C GLY A 4 37.92 7.53 5.97
N ARG A 5 38.52 6.52 6.62
CA ARG A 5 37.80 5.35 7.15
C ARG A 5 36.75 5.72 8.21
N GLU A 6 36.91 6.84 8.90
CA GLU A 6 35.99 7.37 9.89
C GLU A 6 34.63 7.77 9.31
N HIS A 7 34.53 7.96 7.99
CA HIS A 7 33.29 8.24 7.26
C HIS A 7 32.57 6.97 6.79
N LEU A 8 33.15 5.79 7.04
CA LEU A 8 32.55 4.52 6.66
C LEU A 8 31.43 4.15 7.64
N LEU A 9 30.18 4.08 7.15
CA LEU A 9 29.07 3.61 7.95
C LEU A 9 29.13 2.08 8.10
N GLY A 10 29.46 1.62 9.30
CA GLY A 10 29.63 0.19 9.60
C GLY A 10 30.96 -0.38 9.07
N GLY A 11 31.01 -1.65 8.74
CA GLY A 11 32.20 -2.33 8.23
C GLY A 11 32.25 -2.43 6.69
N GLU A 12 33.43 -2.59 6.15
CA GLU A 12 33.61 -2.84 4.71
C GLU A 12 32.77 -4.04 4.23
N GLY A 13 32.15 -3.94 3.08
CA GLY A 13 31.29 -4.96 2.49
C GLY A 13 29.90 -5.10 3.14
N ARG A 14 29.56 -4.32 4.19
CA ARG A 14 28.28 -4.44 4.91
C ARG A 14 27.17 -3.50 4.45
N GLY A 15 27.37 -2.70 3.42
CA GLY A 15 26.41 -1.70 2.95
C GLY A 15 25.03 -2.26 2.68
N LEU A 16 24.92 -3.42 2.03
CA LEU A 16 23.63 -4.07 1.75
C LEU A 16 22.92 -4.54 3.05
N ALA A 17 23.67 -5.09 4.00
CA ALA A 17 23.09 -5.51 5.28
C ALA A 17 22.56 -4.31 6.09
N ILE A 18 23.28 -3.20 6.08
CA ILE A 18 22.86 -1.94 6.72
C ILE A 18 21.62 -1.40 6.04
N ALA A 19 21.59 -1.35 4.70
CA ALA A 19 20.42 -0.92 3.95
C ALA A 19 19.19 -1.76 4.30
N TYR A 20 19.29 -3.09 4.32
CA TYR A 20 18.17 -3.97 4.64
C TYR A 20 17.71 -3.88 6.09
N SER A 21 18.59 -3.61 7.05
CA SER A 21 18.20 -3.43 8.45
C SER A 21 17.27 -2.22 8.65
N THR A 22 17.43 -1.19 7.82
CA THR A 22 16.62 0.04 7.87
C THR A 22 15.38 -0.04 6.98
N LEU A 23 15.54 -0.58 5.76
CA LEU A 23 14.47 -0.61 4.74
C LEU A 23 13.22 -1.38 5.19
N GLY A 24 13.34 -2.36 6.09
CA GLY A 24 12.18 -3.08 6.60
C GLY A 24 11.16 -2.14 7.26
N ARG A 25 11.62 -1.30 8.20
CA ARG A 25 10.76 -0.31 8.89
C ARG A 25 10.32 0.81 7.95
N VAL A 26 11.21 1.27 7.08
CA VAL A 26 10.91 2.29 6.07
C VAL A 26 9.81 1.80 5.11
N ARG A 27 9.84 0.56 4.67
CA ARG A 27 8.78 -0.02 3.82
C ARG A 27 7.41 0.01 4.48
N LEU A 28 7.33 -0.29 5.76
CA LEU A 28 6.06 -0.25 6.48
C LEU A 28 5.48 1.18 6.51
N ALA A 29 6.31 2.18 6.87
CA ALA A 29 5.88 3.57 6.97
C ALA A 29 5.73 4.23 5.59
N GLN A 30 6.79 4.19 4.76
CA GLN A 30 6.85 4.92 3.49
C GLN A 30 5.98 4.30 2.40
N VAL A 31 5.84 2.99 2.36
CA VAL A 31 5.01 2.33 1.35
C VAL A 31 3.65 1.99 1.92
N GLY A 32 3.59 1.18 2.98
CA GLY A 32 2.34 0.69 3.55
C GLY A 32 1.43 1.82 4.03
N ALA A 33 1.87 2.61 5.00
CA ALA A 33 1.04 3.67 5.59
C ALA A 33 0.70 4.78 4.59
N ARG A 34 1.65 5.18 3.74
CA ARG A 34 1.39 6.19 2.68
C ARG A 34 0.41 5.69 1.63
N ALA A 35 0.51 4.43 1.21
CA ALA A 35 -0.42 3.86 0.24
C ALA A 35 -1.84 3.84 0.80
N ILE A 36 -2.01 3.37 2.05
CA ILE A 36 -3.32 3.36 2.73
C ILE A 36 -3.85 4.78 2.93
N GLY A 37 -3.00 5.74 3.31
CA GLY A 37 -3.38 7.15 3.45
C GLY A 37 -3.87 7.76 2.13
N LYS A 38 -3.15 7.51 1.02
CA LYS A 38 -3.57 7.96 -0.33
C LYS A 38 -4.87 7.28 -0.77
N ALA A 39 -5.01 5.97 -0.55
CA ALA A 39 -6.24 5.24 -0.87
C ALA A 39 -7.43 5.78 -0.07
N SER A 40 -7.25 6.05 1.22
CA SER A 40 -8.28 6.65 2.07
C SER A 40 -8.68 8.04 1.57
N ARG A 41 -7.72 8.87 1.17
CA ARG A 41 -8.00 10.19 0.57
C ARG A 41 -8.79 10.06 -0.72
N LEU A 42 -8.42 9.15 -1.60
CA LEU A 42 -9.14 8.87 -2.85
C LEU A 42 -10.56 8.40 -2.58
N ALA A 43 -10.78 7.50 -1.62
CA ALA A 43 -12.12 7.05 -1.22
C ALA A 43 -12.97 8.21 -0.70
N THR A 44 -12.42 9.12 0.10
CA THR A 44 -13.12 10.33 0.56
C THR A 44 -13.52 11.23 -0.61
N LEU A 45 -12.60 11.48 -1.54
CA LEU A 45 -12.86 12.32 -2.72
C LEU A 45 -13.93 11.68 -3.61
N MET A 46 -13.81 10.37 -3.87
CA MET A 46 -14.75 9.60 -4.68
C MET A 46 -16.16 9.62 -4.09
N THR A 47 -16.29 9.43 -2.76
CA THR A 47 -17.58 9.44 -2.07
C THR A 47 -18.21 10.84 -2.08
N GLY A 48 -17.42 11.89 -1.85
CA GLY A 48 -17.91 13.27 -1.94
C GLY A 48 -18.44 13.59 -3.33
N TYR A 49 -17.64 13.32 -4.35
CA TYR A 49 -18.04 13.55 -5.74
C TYR A 49 -19.29 12.75 -6.14
N ALA A 50 -19.39 11.49 -5.70
CA ALA A 50 -20.55 10.65 -5.99
C ALA A 50 -21.85 11.19 -5.40
N ASN A 51 -21.78 11.88 -4.26
CA ASN A 51 -22.95 12.51 -3.63
C ASN A 51 -23.36 13.85 -4.31
N GLU A 52 -22.40 14.54 -4.91
CA GLU A 52 -22.63 15.86 -5.51
C GLU A 52 -22.95 15.81 -7.00
N ARG A 53 -22.32 14.90 -7.74
CA ARG A 53 -22.46 14.78 -9.18
C ARG A 53 -23.81 14.19 -9.57
N VAL A 54 -24.61 14.95 -10.28
CA VAL A 54 -25.92 14.52 -10.79
C VAL A 54 -25.81 14.07 -12.24
N GLN A 55 -26.30 12.88 -12.54
CA GLN A 55 -26.53 12.36 -13.89
C GLN A 55 -27.85 11.56 -13.91
N PHE A 56 -28.53 11.56 -15.03
CA PHE A 56 -29.83 10.87 -15.17
C PHE A 56 -30.85 11.27 -14.09
N GLY A 57 -30.81 12.54 -13.67
CA GLY A 57 -31.77 13.12 -12.72
C GLY A 57 -31.51 12.84 -11.23
N LYS A 58 -30.40 12.21 -10.87
CA LYS A 58 -30.05 11.90 -9.47
C LYS A 58 -28.53 11.88 -9.23
N PRO A 59 -28.07 11.98 -7.96
CA PRO A 59 -26.66 11.78 -7.62
C PRO A 59 -26.14 10.45 -8.11
N ILE A 60 -24.92 10.43 -8.65
CA ILE A 60 -24.34 9.18 -9.17
C ILE A 60 -24.10 8.13 -8.08
N GLY A 61 -23.97 8.52 -6.81
CA GLY A 61 -23.87 7.63 -5.66
C GLY A 61 -25.11 6.75 -5.43
N GLU A 62 -26.24 7.04 -6.09
CA GLU A 62 -27.44 6.19 -6.05
C GLU A 62 -27.42 5.04 -7.07
N PHE A 63 -26.42 4.98 -7.94
CA PHE A 63 -26.26 3.86 -8.88
C PHE A 63 -25.45 2.74 -8.26
N GLN A 64 -25.94 1.50 -8.36
CA GLN A 64 -25.33 0.32 -7.73
C GLN A 64 -23.87 0.08 -8.17
N MET A 65 -23.52 0.35 -9.43
CA MET A 65 -22.15 0.19 -9.92
C MET A 65 -21.18 1.18 -9.25
N ILE A 66 -21.63 2.39 -8.91
CA ILE A 66 -20.83 3.37 -8.17
C ILE A 66 -20.71 2.93 -6.69
N GLN A 67 -21.82 2.46 -6.11
CA GLN A 67 -21.83 1.94 -4.74
C GLN A 67 -20.87 0.75 -4.57
N GLN A 68 -20.83 -0.13 -5.57
CA GLN A 68 -19.86 -1.25 -5.57
C GLN A 68 -18.44 -0.75 -5.53
N MET A 69 -18.05 0.21 -6.38
CA MET A 69 -16.68 0.76 -6.40
C MET A 69 -16.29 1.37 -5.06
N ILE A 70 -17.24 2.05 -4.39
CA ILE A 70 -17.02 2.64 -3.07
C ILE A 70 -16.87 1.54 -2.01
N ALA A 71 -17.80 0.58 -1.98
CA ALA A 71 -17.79 -0.52 -1.01
C ALA A 71 -16.51 -1.36 -1.09
N ASP A 72 -16.12 -1.79 -2.29
CA ASP A 72 -14.88 -2.54 -2.53
C ASP A 72 -13.66 -1.76 -2.04
N SER A 73 -13.62 -0.45 -2.31
CA SER A 73 -12.52 0.41 -1.86
C SER A 73 -12.44 0.49 -0.33
N VAL A 74 -13.58 0.62 0.35
CA VAL A 74 -13.64 0.67 1.82
C VAL A 74 -13.17 -0.66 2.43
N VAL A 75 -13.62 -1.79 1.90
CA VAL A 75 -13.22 -3.14 2.37
C VAL A 75 -11.73 -3.34 2.20
N GLU A 76 -11.19 -3.08 1.02
CA GLU A 76 -9.76 -3.26 0.71
C GLU A 76 -8.87 -2.35 1.56
N ILE A 77 -9.23 -1.08 1.76
CA ILE A 77 -8.49 -0.14 2.61
C ILE A 77 -8.44 -0.64 4.06
N ASN A 78 -9.56 -1.14 4.59
CA ASN A 78 -9.59 -1.62 5.97
C ASN A 78 -8.80 -2.91 6.13
N ALA A 79 -8.86 -3.85 5.19
CA ALA A 79 -8.06 -5.06 5.20
C ALA A 79 -6.55 -4.72 5.19
N ALA A 80 -6.11 -3.86 4.28
CA ALA A 80 -4.73 -3.40 4.20
C ALA A 80 -4.28 -2.69 5.49
N ARG A 81 -5.15 -1.88 6.10
CA ARG A 81 -4.87 -1.17 7.36
C ARG A 81 -4.67 -2.13 8.53
N LEU A 82 -5.54 -3.12 8.68
CA LEU A 82 -5.40 -4.13 9.74
C LEU A 82 -4.10 -4.93 9.58
N MET A 83 -3.73 -5.26 8.35
CA MET A 83 -2.46 -5.92 8.06
C MET A 83 -1.26 -5.04 8.41
N LEU A 84 -1.33 -3.73 8.12
CA LEU A 84 -0.31 -2.75 8.51
C LEU A 84 -0.15 -2.67 10.04
N LEU A 85 -1.27 -2.58 10.76
CA LEU A 85 -1.27 -2.53 12.22
C LEU A 85 -0.71 -3.81 12.83
N ARG A 86 -1.01 -4.97 12.24
CA ARG A 86 -0.41 -6.24 12.66
C ARG A 86 1.10 -6.25 12.46
N ALA A 87 1.61 -5.79 11.33
CA ALA A 87 3.04 -5.69 11.09
C ALA A 87 3.75 -4.75 12.08
N ALA A 88 3.13 -3.62 12.38
CA ALA A 88 3.65 -2.67 13.37
C ALA A 88 3.69 -3.31 14.77
N TRP A 89 2.63 -3.98 15.18
CA TRP A 89 2.56 -4.68 16.46
C TRP A 89 3.63 -5.79 16.61
N GLU A 90 3.95 -6.53 15.54
CA GLU A 90 5.05 -7.52 15.57
C GLU A 90 6.41 -6.83 15.79
N ILE A 91 6.63 -5.69 15.13
CA ILE A 91 7.85 -4.89 15.31
C ILE A 91 7.97 -4.37 16.76
N ASP A 92 6.88 -3.84 17.32
CA ASP A 92 6.86 -3.29 18.68
C ASP A 92 7.15 -4.36 19.74
N ARG A 93 6.83 -5.62 19.44
CA ARG A 93 7.17 -6.78 20.28
C ARG A 93 8.57 -7.35 20.05
N GLY A 94 9.37 -6.72 19.20
CA GLY A 94 10.73 -7.18 18.87
C GLY A 94 10.76 -8.45 18.02
N ARG A 95 9.64 -8.86 17.40
CA ARG A 95 9.57 -10.06 16.57
C ARG A 95 10.05 -9.79 15.14
N ASP A 96 10.40 -10.84 14.43
CA ASP A 96 10.74 -10.74 13.00
C ASP A 96 9.46 -10.51 12.17
N ALA A 97 9.28 -9.29 11.72
CA ALA A 97 8.12 -8.86 10.95
C ALA A 97 8.34 -8.88 9.42
N ARG A 98 9.42 -9.50 8.91
CA ARG A 98 9.77 -9.45 7.47
C ARG A 98 8.65 -9.96 6.56
N ASP A 99 7.99 -11.03 6.94
CA ASP A 99 6.89 -11.60 6.16
C ASP A 99 5.68 -10.66 6.17
N TRP A 100 5.32 -10.12 7.33
CA TRP A 100 4.26 -9.15 7.48
C TRP A 100 4.52 -7.87 6.68
N ILE A 101 5.75 -7.36 6.71
CA ILE A 101 6.16 -6.19 5.93
C ILE A 101 6.02 -6.46 4.43
N SER A 102 6.38 -7.67 3.98
CA SER A 102 6.24 -8.06 2.58
C SER A 102 4.76 -8.18 2.16
N MET A 103 3.92 -8.77 3.01
CA MET A 103 2.46 -8.85 2.78
C MET A 103 1.82 -7.47 2.74
N VAL A 104 2.16 -6.59 3.68
CA VAL A 104 1.68 -5.19 3.70
C VAL A 104 2.09 -4.45 2.43
N LYS A 105 3.35 -4.62 2.01
CA LYS A 105 3.85 -3.94 0.81
C LYS A 105 3.07 -4.37 -0.44
N ILE A 106 2.76 -5.64 -0.59
CA ILE A 106 1.92 -6.14 -1.68
C ILE A 106 0.53 -5.52 -1.56
N GLU A 107 -0.17 -5.81 -0.47
CA GLU A 107 -1.59 -5.49 -0.33
C GLU A 107 -1.86 -3.98 -0.38
N ALA A 108 -1.08 -3.18 0.34
CA ALA A 108 -1.28 -1.72 0.34
C ALA A 108 -1.02 -1.08 -1.03
N SER A 109 0.01 -1.56 -1.76
CA SER A 109 0.33 -1.05 -3.10
C SER A 109 -0.72 -1.40 -4.13
N GLU A 110 -1.21 -2.64 -4.10
CA GLU A 110 -2.25 -3.12 -5.03
C GLU A 110 -3.60 -2.47 -4.72
N THR A 111 -3.97 -2.37 -3.45
CA THR A 111 -5.18 -1.65 -3.00
C THR A 111 -5.15 -0.19 -3.44
N LEU A 112 -4.03 0.53 -3.24
CA LEU A 112 -3.92 1.90 -3.72
C LEU A 112 -4.15 2.00 -5.23
N GLY A 113 -3.60 1.07 -6.00
CA GLY A 113 -3.79 1.04 -7.46
C GLY A 113 -5.27 0.84 -7.85
N ARG A 114 -5.94 -0.13 -7.23
CA ARG A 114 -7.37 -0.41 -7.50
C ARG A 114 -8.28 0.74 -7.08
N VAL A 115 -8.04 1.32 -5.90
CA VAL A 115 -8.83 2.46 -5.41
C VAL A 115 -8.61 3.70 -6.28
N ALA A 116 -7.39 3.93 -6.74
CA ALA A 116 -7.08 5.06 -7.61
C ALA A 116 -7.77 4.90 -8.99
N ASP A 117 -7.78 3.70 -9.54
CA ASP A 117 -8.48 3.39 -10.80
C ASP A 117 -9.99 3.64 -10.68
N ARG A 118 -10.61 3.12 -9.61
CA ARG A 118 -12.04 3.36 -9.33
C ARG A 118 -12.35 4.85 -9.14
N ALA A 119 -11.47 5.58 -8.46
CA ALA A 119 -11.67 7.02 -8.26
C ALA A 119 -11.63 7.81 -9.57
N VAL A 120 -10.71 7.50 -10.48
CA VAL A 120 -10.68 8.07 -11.83
C VAL A 120 -11.97 7.72 -12.58
N GLN A 121 -12.42 6.47 -12.49
CA GLN A 121 -13.65 6.02 -13.16
C GLN A 121 -14.89 6.77 -12.66
N VAL A 122 -15.03 6.95 -11.34
CA VAL A 122 -16.17 7.68 -10.73
C VAL A 122 -16.13 9.16 -11.10
N TYR A 123 -14.96 9.77 -11.17
CA TYR A 123 -14.79 11.17 -11.58
C TYR A 123 -14.98 11.37 -13.10
N GLY A 124 -14.90 10.29 -13.88
CA GLY A 124 -15.02 10.37 -15.34
C GLY A 124 -13.95 11.28 -15.95
N GLY A 125 -14.31 12.10 -16.94
CA GLY A 125 -13.37 13.01 -17.60
C GLY A 125 -12.62 13.95 -16.64
N MET A 126 -13.24 14.39 -15.56
CA MET A 126 -12.56 15.20 -14.53
C MET A 126 -11.45 14.44 -13.82
N GLY A 127 -11.59 13.13 -13.62
CA GLY A 127 -10.55 12.28 -13.01
C GLY A 127 -9.33 12.07 -13.91
N TYR A 128 -9.47 12.32 -15.20
CA TYR A 128 -8.41 12.19 -16.21
C TYR A 128 -7.66 13.51 -16.48
N CYS A 129 -8.23 14.65 -16.09
CA CYS A 129 -7.62 15.94 -16.31
C CYS A 129 -6.48 16.19 -15.33
N ALA A 130 -5.36 16.78 -15.82
CA ALA A 130 -4.16 17.06 -15.02
C ALA A 130 -4.39 18.05 -13.86
N ASP A 131 -5.42 18.88 -13.93
CA ASP A 131 -5.83 19.80 -12.86
C ASP A 131 -6.49 19.06 -11.68
N SER A 132 -6.86 17.79 -11.87
CA SER A 132 -7.49 16.98 -10.84
C SER A 132 -6.47 16.36 -9.88
N VAL A 133 -6.74 16.47 -8.59
CA VAL A 133 -5.96 15.77 -7.57
C VAL A 133 -6.08 14.24 -7.71
N VAL A 134 -7.19 13.74 -8.29
CA VAL A 134 -7.43 12.31 -8.52
C VAL A 134 -6.47 11.78 -9.58
N GLU A 135 -6.30 12.47 -10.72
CA GLU A 135 -5.30 12.11 -11.76
C GLU A 135 -3.89 12.02 -11.16
N ARG A 136 -3.49 13.04 -10.42
CA ARG A 136 -2.16 13.07 -9.80
C ARG A 136 -1.95 11.88 -8.84
N LEU A 137 -2.95 11.58 -8.01
CA LEU A 137 -2.88 10.44 -7.09
C LEU A 137 -2.89 9.09 -7.82
N TYR A 138 -3.60 8.97 -8.95
CA TYR A 138 -3.57 7.78 -9.81
C TYR A 138 -2.17 7.56 -10.39
N ARG A 139 -1.56 8.57 -10.96
CA ARG A 139 -0.20 8.52 -11.49
C ARG A 139 0.81 8.18 -10.40
N ASP A 140 0.70 8.83 -9.23
CA ASP A 140 1.52 8.55 -8.05
C ASP A 140 1.33 7.13 -7.49
N ALA A 141 0.15 6.54 -7.62
CA ALA A 141 -0.14 5.19 -7.15
C ALA A 141 0.71 4.14 -7.87
N ARG A 142 1.00 4.36 -9.15
CA ARG A 142 1.65 3.35 -9.99
C ARG A 142 3.05 2.96 -9.52
N ILE A 143 3.83 3.90 -8.98
CA ILE A 143 5.19 3.65 -8.53
C ILE A 143 5.26 2.76 -7.28
N PHE A 144 4.20 2.72 -6.45
CA PHE A 144 4.16 1.94 -5.22
C PHE A 144 4.33 0.43 -5.46
N ARG A 145 3.96 -0.06 -6.62
CA ARG A 145 4.13 -1.47 -7.03
C ARG A 145 5.55 -1.78 -7.51
N ILE A 146 6.40 -0.77 -7.71
CA ILE A 146 7.72 -0.90 -8.33
C ILE A 146 8.84 -0.68 -7.32
N PHE A 147 8.87 0.46 -6.62
CA PHE A 147 9.97 0.84 -5.73
C PHE A 147 9.99 0.03 -4.43
N ASP A 148 11.11 0.07 -3.73
CA ASP A 148 11.35 -0.67 -2.47
C ASP A 148 11.15 -2.19 -2.57
N GLY A 149 11.40 -2.74 -3.74
CA GLY A 149 11.08 -4.12 -4.11
C GLY A 149 9.70 -4.21 -4.76
N THR A 150 9.65 -4.80 -5.96
CA THR A 150 8.39 -4.92 -6.68
C THR A 150 7.41 -5.84 -5.96
N SER A 151 6.12 -5.73 -6.29
CA SER A 151 5.09 -6.64 -5.78
C SER A 151 5.44 -8.11 -6.05
N GLU A 152 6.09 -8.41 -7.18
CA GLU A 152 6.55 -9.75 -7.57
C GLU A 152 7.66 -10.26 -6.65
N ILE A 153 8.65 -9.42 -6.32
CA ILE A 153 9.73 -9.76 -5.38
C ILE A 153 9.16 -10.07 -4.01
N HIS A 154 8.24 -9.24 -3.50
CA HIS A 154 7.61 -9.50 -2.21
C HIS A 154 6.76 -10.78 -2.21
N ARG A 155 6.04 -11.10 -3.32
CA ARG A 155 5.35 -12.39 -3.47
C ARG A 155 6.32 -13.57 -3.38
N THR A 156 7.49 -13.46 -3.99
CA THR A 156 8.54 -14.49 -3.88
C THR A 156 9.01 -14.68 -2.43
N VAL A 157 9.17 -13.58 -1.67
CA VAL A 157 9.54 -13.64 -0.25
C VAL A 157 8.47 -14.37 0.56
N VAL A 158 7.20 -13.96 0.41
CA VAL A 158 6.07 -14.56 1.13
C VAL A 158 5.92 -16.04 0.78
N ALA A 159 6.00 -16.38 -0.52
CA ALA A 159 5.89 -17.77 -0.98
C ALA A 159 6.99 -18.68 -0.40
N LYS A 160 8.25 -18.22 -0.42
CA LYS A 160 9.37 -18.97 0.18
C LYS A 160 9.19 -19.17 1.69
N SER A 161 8.68 -18.15 2.38
CA SER A 161 8.38 -18.25 3.81
C SER A 161 7.25 -19.23 4.08
N ALA A 162 6.18 -19.21 3.30
CA ALA A 162 5.04 -20.12 3.40
C ALA A 162 5.45 -21.57 3.16
N LEU A 163 6.25 -21.82 2.14
CA LEU A 163 6.79 -23.17 1.84
C LEU A 163 7.66 -23.72 2.97
N LYS A 164 8.36 -22.85 3.71
CA LYS A 164 9.23 -23.26 4.82
C LYS A 164 8.47 -23.40 6.14
N ARG A 165 7.51 -22.54 6.42
CA ARG A 165 6.86 -22.40 7.73
C ARG A 165 5.47 -23.01 7.80
N GLY A 166 4.83 -23.26 6.65
CA GLY A 166 3.48 -23.82 6.59
C GLY A 166 2.46 -22.96 7.34
N ALA A 167 1.56 -23.61 8.06
CA ALA A 167 0.43 -22.98 8.76
C ALA A 167 0.82 -21.85 9.71
N SER A 168 2.02 -21.89 10.30
CA SER A 168 2.49 -20.86 11.23
C SER A 168 2.58 -19.44 10.61
N LEU A 169 2.46 -19.32 9.29
CA LEU A 169 2.46 -18.03 8.61
C LEU A 169 1.06 -17.38 8.53
N TRP A 170 -0.01 -18.17 8.46
CA TRP A 170 -1.39 -17.71 8.30
C TRP A 170 -2.34 -18.12 9.42
N ASP A 171 -1.94 -19.06 10.27
CA ASP A 171 -2.70 -19.42 11.47
C ASP A 171 -2.31 -18.49 12.62
N ILE A 172 -3.18 -17.52 12.90
CA ILE A 172 -2.96 -16.51 13.93
C ILE A 172 -3.04 -17.11 15.35
N GLY A 173 -3.63 -18.28 15.50
CA GLY A 173 -3.78 -19.01 16.76
C GLY A 173 -2.67 -20.04 17.03
N ALA A 174 -1.81 -20.32 16.08
CA ALA A 174 -0.70 -21.25 16.28
C ALA A 174 0.34 -20.64 17.24
N PRO A 175 0.77 -21.37 18.27
CA PRO A 175 1.78 -20.91 19.23
C PRO A 175 3.17 -20.65 18.59
#